data_25ded614e26a0044a1504e3321ae392e
#
_entry.id   25ded614e26a0044a1504e3321ae392e
#
_cell.length_a   1.000
_cell.length_b   1.000
_cell.length_c   1.000
_cell.angle_alpha   90.00
_cell.angle_beta   90.00
_cell.angle_gamma   90.00
#
_symmetry.space_group_name_H-M   'P 1'
#
loop_
_entity.id
_entity.type
_entity.pdbx_description
1 polymer ?
#
loop_
_entity_poly.entity_id
_entity_poly.type
_entity_poly.pdbx_seq_one_letter_code
_entity_poly.pdbx_strand_id
1 'polypeptide(L)'
;MTVFIQLKEIFRDALSLGDRANDLTLSTQLLGGLPEFDSMAVLAVLNAVEEHFGITIGDDEVSAEVFQSLGTLTKFIEQKLLALHNSSN
;
A
#
# COMPACT_ATOMS: atom_id res chain seq x y z
N MET A 1 -5.42 -8.73 -8.28
CA MET A 1 -5.88 -9.60 -7.20
C MET A 1 -4.79 -9.88 -6.19
N THR A 2 -3.65 -10.35 -6.68
CA THR A 2 -2.54 -10.67 -5.77
C THR A 2 -1.99 -9.45 -5.05
N VAL A 3 -1.98 -8.29 -5.70
CA VAL A 3 -1.49 -7.06 -5.06
C VAL A 3 -2.30 -6.73 -3.81
N PHE A 4 -3.63 -6.80 -3.91
CA PHE A 4 -4.49 -6.49 -2.77
C PHE A 4 -4.23 -7.45 -1.61
N ILE A 5 -4.10 -8.74 -1.90
CA ILE A 5 -3.87 -9.74 -0.86
C ILE A 5 -2.52 -9.49 -0.19
N GLN A 6 -1.50 -9.21 -0.99
CA GLN A 6 -0.17 -8.93 -0.46
C GLN A 6 -0.15 -7.65 0.37
N LEU A 7 -0.91 -6.63 -0.05
CA LEU A 7 -1.02 -5.41 0.73
C LEU A 7 -1.68 -5.65 2.08
N LYS A 8 -2.69 -6.52 2.13
CA LYS A 8 -3.32 -6.85 3.40
C LYS A 8 -2.29 -7.42 4.37
N GLU A 9 -1.42 -8.29 3.87
CA GLU A 9 -0.38 -8.88 4.70
C GLU A 9 0.62 -7.84 5.16
N ILE A 10 1.00 -6.93 4.26
CA ILE A 10 1.92 -5.85 4.60
C ILE A 10 1.32 -4.98 5.70
N PHE A 11 0.06 -4.60 5.55
CA PHE A 11 -0.61 -3.78 6.56
C PHE A 11 -0.74 -4.51 7.89
N ARG A 12 -1.07 -5.82 7.83
CA ARG A 12 -1.17 -6.61 9.06
C ARG A 12 0.14 -6.56 9.83
N ASP A 13 1.26 -6.74 9.13
CA ASP A 13 2.56 -6.80 9.80
C ASP A 13 3.05 -5.42 10.20
N ALA A 14 2.93 -4.44 9.31
CA ALA A 14 3.47 -3.10 9.56
C ALA A 14 2.70 -2.39 10.68
N LEU A 15 1.40 -2.62 10.76
CA LEU A 15 0.54 -1.94 11.72
C LEU A 15 0.11 -2.85 12.88
N SER A 16 0.60 -4.06 12.91
CA SER A 16 0.29 -5.04 13.96
C SER A 16 -1.22 -5.23 14.12
N LEU A 17 -1.91 -5.39 13.00
CA LEU A 17 -3.36 -5.48 13.00
C LEU A 17 -3.90 -6.83 13.50
N GLY A 18 -3.11 -7.89 13.34
CA GLY A 18 -3.58 -9.21 13.70
C GLY A 18 -4.81 -9.59 12.89
N ASP A 19 -5.84 -10.08 13.57
CA ASP A 19 -7.08 -10.52 12.90
C ASP A 19 -7.84 -9.37 12.26
N ARG A 20 -7.58 -8.13 12.66
CA ARG A 20 -8.24 -6.98 12.06
C ARG A 20 -7.90 -6.83 10.58
N ALA A 21 -6.77 -7.40 10.15
CA ALA A 21 -6.42 -7.37 8.73
C ALA A 21 -7.46 -8.07 7.88
N ASN A 22 -8.20 -9.02 8.43
CA ASN A 22 -9.25 -9.70 7.69
C ASN A 22 -10.42 -8.79 7.33
N ASP A 23 -10.56 -7.66 8.02
CA ASP A 23 -11.62 -6.71 7.76
C ASP A 23 -11.25 -5.70 6.69
N LEU A 24 -10.01 -5.72 6.20
CA LEU A 24 -9.56 -4.78 5.19
C LEU A 24 -10.20 -5.10 3.84
N THR A 25 -10.72 -4.07 3.21
CA THR A 25 -11.30 -4.18 1.87
C THR A 25 -10.75 -3.06 1.00
N LEU A 26 -11.08 -3.10 -0.28
CA LEU A 26 -10.65 -2.03 -1.18
C LEU A 26 -11.21 -0.67 -0.80
N SER A 27 -12.37 -0.65 -0.14
CA SER A 27 -12.96 0.61 0.30
C SER A 27 -12.46 1.06 1.68
N THR A 28 -11.61 0.31 2.33
CA THR A 28 -11.08 0.69 3.63
C THR A 28 -10.32 2.00 3.50
N GLN A 29 -10.75 3.02 4.27
CA GLN A 29 -10.06 4.30 4.29
C GLN A 29 -8.79 4.18 5.11
N LEU A 30 -7.69 4.69 4.56
CA LEU A 30 -6.39 4.61 5.22
C LEU A 30 -6.13 5.85 6.05
N LEU A 31 -5.89 6.98 5.40
CA LEU A 31 -5.71 8.23 6.13
C LEU A 31 -7.05 8.67 6.72
N GLY A 32 -7.06 8.86 8.04
CA GLY A 32 -8.28 9.26 8.72
C GLY A 32 -9.23 8.11 9.01
N GLY A 33 -9.00 6.92 8.43
CA GLY A 33 -9.85 5.77 8.65
C GLY A 33 -9.25 4.72 9.57
N LEU A 34 -7.94 4.52 9.48
CA LEU A 34 -7.24 3.60 10.35
C LEU A 34 -6.48 4.39 11.41
N PRO A 35 -6.82 4.21 12.70
CA PRO A 35 -6.12 4.95 13.75
C PRO A 35 -4.61 4.70 13.78
N GLU A 36 -4.20 3.49 13.37
CA GLU A 36 -2.79 3.11 13.37
C GLU A 36 -2.00 3.74 12.22
N PHE A 37 -2.70 4.29 11.22
CA PHE A 37 -2.03 4.76 10.00
C PHE A 37 -1.65 6.23 10.14
N ASP A 38 -0.57 6.48 10.85
CA ASP A 38 -0.01 7.82 11.04
C ASP A 38 1.22 8.01 10.13
N SER A 39 1.93 9.11 10.32
CA SER A 39 3.08 9.44 9.48
C SER A 39 4.16 8.36 9.50
N MET A 40 4.41 7.79 10.68
CA MET A 40 5.41 6.74 10.80
C MET A 40 4.94 5.47 10.09
N ALA A 41 3.65 5.16 10.22
CA ALA A 41 3.09 3.99 9.57
C ALA A 41 3.15 4.11 8.05
N VAL A 42 2.94 5.32 7.53
CA VAL A 42 3.06 5.56 6.08
C VAL A 42 4.44 5.17 5.60
N LEU A 43 5.48 5.61 6.31
CA LEU A 43 6.85 5.29 5.93
C LEU A 43 7.11 3.79 6.01
N ALA A 44 6.62 3.15 7.08
CA ALA A 44 6.81 1.72 7.24
C ALA A 44 6.15 0.93 6.12
N VAL A 45 4.93 1.32 5.76
CA VAL A 45 4.21 0.65 4.68
C VAL A 45 4.91 0.88 3.34
N LEU A 46 5.34 2.11 3.08
CA LEU A 46 6.05 2.40 1.82
C LEU A 46 7.31 1.57 1.68
N ASN A 47 8.11 1.49 2.75
CA ASN A 47 9.33 0.69 2.72
C ASN A 47 9.02 -0.78 2.47
N ALA A 48 7.99 -1.30 3.13
CA ALA A 48 7.60 -2.69 2.97
C ALA A 48 7.11 -2.97 1.54
N VAL A 49 6.36 -2.03 0.98
CA VAL A 49 5.86 -2.16 -0.39
C VAL A 49 7.02 -2.17 -1.38
N GLU A 50 7.97 -1.26 -1.22
CA GLU A 50 9.12 -1.20 -2.12
C GLU A 50 9.92 -2.51 -2.07
N GLU A 51 10.15 -3.03 -0.88
CA GLU A 51 10.87 -4.27 -0.73
C GLU A 51 10.11 -5.46 -1.27
N HIS A 52 8.83 -5.53 -0.95
CA HIS A 52 8.03 -6.70 -1.30
C HIS A 52 7.82 -6.81 -2.81
N PHE A 53 7.54 -5.69 -3.46
CA PHE A 53 7.22 -5.68 -4.88
C PHE A 53 8.43 -5.37 -5.77
N GLY A 54 9.56 -5.00 -5.18
CA GLY A 54 10.75 -4.67 -5.95
C GLY A 54 10.60 -3.42 -6.78
N ILE A 55 9.91 -2.42 -6.25
CA ILE A 55 9.69 -1.15 -6.95
C ILE A 55 10.26 -0.01 -6.14
N THR A 56 10.44 1.13 -6.81
CA THR A 56 10.90 2.35 -6.16
C THR A 56 9.80 3.39 -6.26
N ILE A 57 9.47 4.00 -5.13
CA ILE A 57 8.43 5.02 -5.08
C ILE A 57 9.08 6.35 -4.72
N GLY A 58 9.04 7.30 -5.66
CA GLY A 58 9.60 8.62 -5.41
C GLY A 58 8.70 9.46 -4.52
N ASP A 59 9.32 10.41 -3.82
CA ASP A 59 8.56 11.29 -2.94
C ASP A 59 7.50 12.08 -3.70
N ASP A 60 7.79 12.43 -4.94
CA ASP A 60 6.87 13.18 -5.77
C ASP A 60 5.69 12.35 -6.27
N GLU A 61 5.79 11.04 -6.15
CA GLU A 61 4.70 10.14 -6.55
C GLU A 61 3.71 9.90 -5.42
N VAL A 62 4.10 10.20 -4.20
CA VAL A 62 3.28 9.96 -3.02
C VAL A 62 2.39 11.16 -2.76
N SER A 63 1.09 10.93 -2.67
CA SER A 63 0.13 11.99 -2.36
C SER A 63 -0.94 11.45 -1.43
N ALA A 64 -1.71 12.36 -0.84
CA ALA A 64 -2.81 11.94 0.03
C ALA A 64 -3.81 11.08 -0.72
N GLU A 65 -3.97 11.30 -2.00
CA GLU A 65 -4.90 10.53 -2.81
C GLU A 65 -4.51 9.05 -2.90
N VAL A 66 -3.21 8.78 -2.98
CA VAL A 66 -2.73 7.41 -3.03
C VAL A 66 -3.12 6.65 -1.77
N PHE A 67 -3.10 7.32 -0.64
CA PHE A 67 -3.39 6.71 0.66
C PHE A 67 -4.81 6.97 1.15
N GLN A 68 -5.69 7.39 0.26
CA GLN A 68 -7.08 7.63 0.63
C GLN A 68 -7.77 6.34 1.04
N SER A 69 -7.57 5.28 0.26
CA SER A 69 -8.15 3.99 0.56
C SER A 69 -7.17 2.89 0.15
N LEU A 70 -7.45 1.69 0.64
CA LEU A 70 -6.64 0.54 0.25
C LEU A 70 -6.76 0.30 -1.25
N GLY A 71 -7.93 0.60 -1.83
CA GLY A 71 -8.12 0.47 -3.27
C GLY A 71 -7.28 1.42 -4.08
N THR A 72 -7.17 2.69 -3.64
CA THR A 72 -6.33 3.64 -4.37
C THR A 72 -4.86 3.26 -4.28
N LEU A 73 -4.43 2.76 -3.13
CA LEU A 73 -3.05 2.29 -2.99
C LEU A 73 -2.79 1.06 -3.85
N THR A 74 -3.74 0.13 -3.87
CA THR A 74 -3.63 -1.07 -4.71
C THR A 74 -3.46 -0.69 -6.17
N LYS A 75 -4.29 0.23 -6.64
CA LYS A 75 -4.24 0.66 -8.03
C LYS A 75 -2.91 1.34 -8.35
N PHE A 76 -2.42 2.17 -7.43
CA PHE A 76 -1.14 2.84 -7.61
C PHE A 76 -0.01 1.82 -7.79
N ILE A 77 0.01 0.81 -6.94
CA ILE A 77 1.05 -0.23 -7.02
C ILE A 77 0.92 -1.04 -8.30
N GLU A 78 -0.30 -1.37 -8.69
CA GLU A 78 -0.53 -2.10 -9.93
C GLU A 78 0.00 -1.33 -11.13
N GLN A 79 -0.21 -0.02 -11.14
CA GLN A 79 0.30 0.83 -12.22
C GLN A 79 1.81 0.89 -12.21
N LYS A 80 2.42 0.94 -11.03
CA LYS A 80 3.88 0.93 -10.94
C LYS A 80 4.45 -0.38 -11.48
N LEU A 81 3.83 -1.50 -11.13
CA LEU A 81 4.28 -2.80 -11.61
C LEU A 81 4.12 -2.92 -13.11
N LEU A 82 3.03 -2.40 -13.64
CA LEU A 82 2.78 -2.43 -15.08
C LEU A 82 3.84 -1.60 -15.82
N ALA A 83 4.16 -0.42 -15.30
CA ALA A 83 5.19 0.43 -15.90
C ALA A 83 6.55 -0.24 -15.85
N LEU A 84 6.85 -0.95 -14.77
CA LEU A 84 8.11 -1.67 -14.64
C LEU A 84 8.23 -2.75 -15.71
N HIS A 85 7.16 -3.52 -15.93
CA HIS A 85 7.14 -4.54 -16.98
C HIS A 85 7.30 -3.92 -18.37
N ASN A 86 6.63 -2.80 -18.62
CA ASN A 86 6.68 -2.16 -19.92
C ASN A 86 8.06 -1.58 -20.21
N SER A 87 8.75 -1.09 -19.18
CA SER A 87 10.05 -0.46 -19.39
C SER A 87 11.18 -1.47 -19.51
N SER A 88 10.91 -2.74 -19.28
CA SER A 88 11.94 -3.77 -19.38
C SER A 88 12.14 -4.26 -20.83
N ASN A 89 11.39 -3.73 -21.76
CA ASN A 89 11.56 -4.09 -23.17
C ASN A 89 12.76 -3.33 -23.81
#